data_d6ec8336dbabce49525f64492c470ed4
#
_entry.id   d6ec8336dbabce49525f64492c470ed4
#
_cell.length_a   1.000
_cell.length_b   1.000
_cell.length_c   1.000
_cell.angle_alpha   90.00
_cell.angle_beta   90.00
_cell.angle_gamma   90.00
#
_symmetry.space_group_name_H-M   'P 1'
#
loop_
_entity.id
_entity.type
_entity.pdbx_description
1 polymer ?
#
loop_
_entity_poly.entity_id
_entity_poly.type
_entity_poly.pdbx_seq_one_letter_code
_entity_poly.pdbx_strand_id
1 'polypeptide(L)'
;YEIVLEATGKAPDIYRFPGGSVNDYNEKTRDDIIAEMDRRGFTYFDWNVDSNDWQGYGWTTLYTNVLKDAEEFSSPVILFHNTGDRDNTVLVIEDIIKALKDKGYKFGSLSQKIKPVQF
;
A
#
# COMPACT_ATOMS: atom_id res chain seq x y z
N TYR A 1 -13.18 -3.48 12.08
CA TYR A 1 -13.10 -4.93 11.95
C TYR A 1 -14.42 -5.51 11.43
N GLU A 2 -15.52 -5.36 12.19
CA GLU A 2 -16.82 -5.96 11.86
C GLU A 2 -17.37 -5.54 10.49
N ILE A 3 -17.25 -4.27 10.13
CA ILE A 3 -17.69 -3.75 8.82
C ILE A 3 -16.98 -4.47 7.66
N VAL A 4 -15.66 -4.71 7.79
CA VAL A 4 -14.88 -5.40 6.75
C VAL A 4 -15.27 -6.87 6.70
N LEU A 5 -15.41 -7.52 7.85
CA LEU A 5 -15.85 -8.91 7.94
C LEU A 5 -17.23 -9.11 7.32
N GLU A 6 -18.18 -8.23 7.64
CA GLU A 6 -19.55 -8.28 7.10
C GLU A 6 -19.56 -8.07 5.58
N ALA A 7 -18.81 -7.07 5.08
CA ALA A 7 -18.77 -6.74 3.67
C ALA A 7 -18.04 -7.77 2.80
N THR A 8 -17.02 -8.47 3.35
CA THR A 8 -16.13 -9.34 2.57
C THR A 8 -16.23 -10.82 2.93
N GLY A 9 -16.85 -11.16 4.06
CA GLY A 9 -16.85 -12.51 4.62
C GLY A 9 -15.51 -12.97 5.17
N LYS A 10 -14.51 -12.06 5.26
CA LYS A 10 -13.16 -12.37 5.73
C LYS A 10 -12.76 -11.43 6.87
N ALA A 11 -12.25 -12.01 7.94
CA ALA A 11 -11.66 -11.26 9.03
C ALA A 11 -10.39 -10.55 8.54
N PRO A 12 -10.27 -9.21 8.70
CA PRO A 12 -9.02 -8.53 8.41
C PRO A 12 -7.97 -8.89 9.45
N ASP A 13 -6.75 -9.16 8.99
CA ASP A 13 -5.57 -9.50 9.80
C ASP A 13 -4.37 -8.60 9.51
N ILE A 14 -4.56 -7.64 8.62
CA ILE A 14 -3.57 -6.62 8.28
C ILE A 14 -4.16 -5.22 8.40
N TYR A 15 -3.30 -4.23 8.61
CA TYR A 15 -3.69 -2.82 8.64
C TYR A 15 -2.58 -1.92 8.11
N ARG A 16 -2.89 -0.67 7.89
CA ARG A 16 -1.94 0.38 7.52
C ARG A 16 -2.22 1.63 8.35
N PHE A 17 -1.16 2.26 8.83
CA PHE A 17 -1.28 3.57 9.46
C PHE A 17 -1.64 4.64 8.42
N PRO A 18 -2.61 5.51 8.68
CA PRO A 18 -2.80 6.71 7.88
C PRO A 18 -1.51 7.52 7.82
N GLY A 19 -1.02 7.84 6.60
CA GLY A 19 0.25 8.53 6.42
C GLY A 19 1.51 7.71 6.70
N GLY A 20 1.38 6.37 6.88
CA GLY A 20 2.49 5.47 7.23
C GLY A 20 2.72 5.35 8.72
N SER A 21 3.58 4.40 9.12
CA SER A 21 3.85 4.13 10.53
C SER A 21 4.77 5.18 11.18
N VAL A 22 5.51 5.94 10.39
CA VAL A 22 6.40 7.02 10.87
C VAL A 22 5.89 8.37 10.37
N ASN A 23 5.15 9.08 11.21
CA ASN A 23 4.63 10.41 10.94
C ASN A 23 4.33 11.18 12.24
N ASP A 24 4.13 12.49 12.13
CA ASP A 24 3.89 13.38 13.28
C ASP A 24 2.57 13.07 14.01
N TYR A 25 1.58 12.44 13.33
CA TYR A 25 0.27 12.18 13.93
C TYR A 25 0.32 11.06 14.95
N ASN A 26 1.21 10.09 14.78
CA ASN A 26 1.28 8.89 15.61
C ASN A 26 2.57 8.73 16.41
N GLU A 27 3.50 9.69 16.32
CA GLU A 27 4.80 9.63 16.99
C GLU A 27 4.72 9.17 18.46
N LYS A 28 3.75 9.69 19.20
CA LYS A 28 3.58 9.39 20.63
C LYS A 28 2.80 8.10 20.93
N THR A 29 2.05 7.57 19.97
CA THR A 29 1.11 6.47 20.17
C THR A 29 1.42 5.26 19.28
N ARG A 30 2.36 5.39 18.35
CA ARG A 30 2.69 4.36 17.37
C ARG A 30 3.02 3.02 18.04
N ASP A 31 3.94 3.03 18.98
CA ASP A 31 4.42 1.80 19.61
C ASP A 31 3.33 1.12 20.44
N ASP A 32 2.48 1.90 21.10
CA ASP A 32 1.32 1.38 21.83
C ASP A 32 0.28 0.77 20.88
N ILE A 33 0.05 1.42 19.73
CA ILE A 33 -0.85 0.89 18.70
C ILE A 33 -0.30 -0.40 18.12
N ILE A 34 0.99 -0.46 17.79
CA ILE A 34 1.65 -1.67 17.27
C ILE A 34 1.51 -2.80 18.28
N ALA A 35 1.86 -2.57 19.54
CA ALA A 35 1.79 -3.59 20.59
C ALA A 35 0.37 -4.13 20.76
N GLU A 36 -0.64 -3.26 20.78
CA GLU A 36 -2.04 -3.68 20.90
C GLU A 36 -2.54 -4.42 19.66
N MET A 37 -2.17 -3.98 18.46
CA MET A 37 -2.55 -4.64 17.23
C MET A 37 -1.87 -6.01 17.06
N ASP A 38 -0.59 -6.13 17.43
CA ASP A 38 0.14 -7.41 17.46
C ASP A 38 -0.53 -8.39 18.47
N ARG A 39 -0.91 -7.89 19.65
CA ARG A 39 -1.65 -8.69 20.64
C ARG A 39 -2.97 -9.23 20.10
N ARG A 40 -3.61 -8.49 19.18
CA ARG A 40 -4.84 -8.90 18.47
C ARG A 40 -4.60 -9.77 17.24
N GLY A 41 -3.34 -10.02 16.89
CA GLY A 41 -2.97 -10.84 15.73
C GLY A 41 -2.99 -10.09 14.40
N PHE A 42 -2.83 -8.76 14.40
CA PHE A 42 -2.73 -7.97 13.19
C PHE A 42 -1.28 -7.67 12.83
N THR A 43 -1.00 -7.54 11.53
CA THR A 43 0.29 -7.07 11.01
C THR A 43 0.09 -5.80 10.22
N TYR A 44 0.93 -4.77 10.44
CA TYR A 44 0.85 -3.57 9.62
C TYR A 44 1.78 -3.64 8.41
N PHE A 45 1.37 -2.93 7.37
CA PHE A 45 2.15 -2.72 6.18
C PHE A 45 2.26 -1.23 5.88
N ASP A 46 3.47 -0.77 5.65
CA ASP A 46 3.75 0.46 4.94
C ASP A 46 3.97 0.13 3.45
N TRP A 47 4.73 0.92 2.73
CA TRP A 47 5.06 0.76 1.32
C TRP A 47 6.54 1.04 1.09
N ASN A 48 7.09 0.57 -0.01
CA ASN A 48 8.44 0.92 -0.43
C ASN A 48 8.47 1.63 -1.79
N VAL A 49 7.31 1.78 -2.42
CA VAL A 49 7.12 2.60 -3.62
C VAL A 49 5.93 3.52 -3.40
N ASP A 50 6.17 4.83 -3.40
CA ASP A 50 5.11 5.83 -3.34
C ASP A 50 4.81 6.34 -4.75
N SER A 51 3.58 6.17 -5.21
CA SER A 51 3.17 6.68 -6.52
C SER A 51 3.15 8.20 -6.57
N ASN A 52 3.05 8.86 -5.42
CA ASN A 52 2.83 10.30 -5.29
C ASN A 52 1.59 10.80 -6.06
N ASP A 53 0.59 9.95 -6.25
CA ASP A 53 -0.64 10.29 -6.96
C ASP A 53 -1.45 11.39 -6.25
N TRP A 54 -1.28 11.53 -4.95
CA TRP A 54 -1.85 12.61 -4.16
C TRP A 54 -1.38 14.01 -4.60
N GLN A 55 -0.27 14.14 -5.31
CA GLN A 55 0.25 15.39 -5.86
C GLN A 55 -0.49 15.83 -7.14
N GLY A 56 -1.42 15.03 -7.64
CA GLY A 56 -2.19 15.38 -8.84
C GLY A 56 -1.40 15.24 -10.15
N TYR A 57 -0.37 14.40 -10.16
CA TYR A 57 0.39 14.12 -11.39
C TYR A 57 -0.48 13.50 -12.48
N GLY A 58 -0.14 13.84 -13.73
CA GLY A 58 -0.76 13.22 -14.90
C GLY A 58 -0.30 11.77 -15.10
N TRP A 59 -1.03 11.04 -15.93
CA TRP A 59 -0.83 9.62 -16.22
C TRP A 59 0.65 9.28 -16.53
N THR A 60 1.30 10.01 -17.43
CA THR A 60 2.69 9.74 -17.84
C THR A 60 3.66 9.80 -16.67
N THR A 61 3.52 10.80 -15.81
CA THR A 61 4.40 10.98 -14.65
C THR A 61 4.20 9.86 -13.64
N LEU A 62 2.95 9.51 -13.33
CA LEU A 62 2.63 8.40 -12.43
C LEU A 62 3.19 7.08 -12.96
N TYR A 63 2.94 6.78 -14.23
CA TYR A 63 3.43 5.57 -14.89
C TYR A 63 4.96 5.45 -14.81
N THR A 64 5.67 6.50 -15.22
CA THR A 64 7.14 6.49 -15.27
C THR A 64 7.75 6.38 -13.88
N ASN A 65 7.25 7.14 -12.91
CA ASN A 65 7.79 7.15 -11.55
C ASN A 65 7.58 5.80 -10.88
N VAL A 66 6.37 5.27 -10.92
CA VAL A 66 6.07 3.97 -10.29
C VAL A 66 6.91 2.84 -10.87
N LEU A 67 7.06 2.78 -12.20
CA LEU A 67 7.86 1.72 -12.81
C LEU A 67 9.34 1.85 -12.46
N LYS A 68 9.88 3.06 -12.49
CA LYS A 68 11.28 3.32 -12.13
C LYS A 68 11.55 2.91 -10.69
N ASP A 69 10.72 3.37 -9.75
CA ASP A 69 10.94 3.12 -8.33
C ASP A 69 10.67 1.65 -7.97
N ALA A 70 9.69 1.00 -8.62
CA ALA A 70 9.42 -0.42 -8.41
C ALA A 70 10.59 -1.34 -8.82
N GLU A 71 11.39 -0.95 -9.83
CA GLU A 71 12.55 -1.73 -10.28
C GLU A 71 13.68 -1.82 -9.25
N GLU A 72 13.67 -0.94 -8.26
CA GLU A 72 14.64 -0.98 -7.17
C GLU A 72 14.36 -2.09 -6.13
N PHE A 73 13.18 -2.72 -6.21
CA PHE A 73 12.73 -3.71 -5.25
C PHE A 73 12.34 -5.03 -5.92
N SER A 74 12.78 -6.13 -5.33
CA SER A 74 12.33 -7.47 -5.73
C SER A 74 10.88 -7.76 -5.34
N SER A 75 10.37 -7.04 -4.37
CA SER A 75 9.00 -7.16 -3.85
C SER A 75 8.43 -5.77 -3.55
N PRO A 76 8.05 -5.00 -4.57
CA PRO A 76 7.48 -3.67 -4.38
C PRO A 76 6.08 -3.76 -3.76
N VAL A 77 5.85 -2.93 -2.74
CA VAL A 77 4.54 -2.60 -2.18
C VAL A 77 4.26 -1.16 -2.53
N ILE A 78 3.33 -0.95 -3.45
CA ILE A 78 3.08 0.35 -4.08
C ILE A 78 1.88 1.02 -3.43
N LEU A 79 2.06 2.26 -2.97
CA LEU A 79 0.98 3.08 -2.44
C LEU A 79 0.27 3.84 -3.55
N PHE A 80 -1.06 3.73 -3.55
CA PHE A 80 -1.98 4.57 -4.31
C PHE A 80 -3.12 5.05 -3.42
N HIS A 81 -3.81 6.13 -3.84
CA HIS A 81 -4.97 6.66 -3.14
C HIS A 81 -6.24 6.46 -3.98
N ASN A 82 -7.30 5.99 -3.32
CA ASN A 82 -8.63 5.82 -3.93
C ASN A 82 -9.56 6.93 -3.44
N THR A 83 -9.34 8.14 -3.92
CA THR A 83 -10.19 9.30 -3.66
C THR A 83 -10.84 9.78 -4.96
N GLY A 84 -12.04 10.38 -4.88
CA GLY A 84 -12.84 10.73 -6.05
C GLY A 84 -12.23 11.79 -6.98
N ASP A 85 -11.07 12.34 -6.64
CA ASP A 85 -10.32 13.32 -7.42
C ASP A 85 -9.03 12.73 -8.06
N ARG A 86 -8.93 11.39 -8.12
CA ARG A 86 -7.74 10.66 -8.59
C ARG A 86 -7.99 9.86 -9.88
N ASP A 87 -8.62 10.49 -10.87
CA ASP A 87 -8.91 9.82 -12.16
C ASP A 87 -7.66 9.25 -12.82
N ASN A 88 -6.53 9.97 -12.78
CA ASN A 88 -5.27 9.49 -13.35
C ASN A 88 -4.75 8.22 -12.65
N THR A 89 -4.98 8.06 -11.34
CA THR A 89 -4.64 6.85 -10.60
C THR A 89 -5.40 5.65 -11.17
N VAL A 90 -6.71 5.78 -11.34
CA VAL A 90 -7.55 4.72 -11.90
C VAL A 90 -7.11 4.34 -13.31
N LEU A 91 -6.85 5.34 -14.15
CA LEU A 91 -6.45 5.14 -15.55
C LEU A 91 -5.07 4.48 -15.70
N VAL A 92 -4.13 4.75 -14.81
CA VAL A 92 -2.75 4.28 -14.92
C VAL A 92 -2.50 2.89 -14.33
N ILE A 93 -3.34 2.44 -13.38
CA ILE A 93 -3.12 1.18 -12.64
C ILE A 93 -3.04 -0.03 -13.57
N GLU A 94 -3.93 -0.14 -14.55
CA GLU A 94 -3.93 -1.28 -15.48
C GLU A 94 -2.62 -1.36 -16.27
N ASP A 95 -2.14 -0.23 -16.77
CA ASP A 95 -0.90 -0.16 -17.55
C ASP A 95 0.33 -0.45 -16.69
N ILE A 96 0.36 0.03 -15.45
CA ILE A 96 1.42 -0.29 -14.49
C ILE A 96 1.45 -1.79 -14.20
N ILE A 97 0.29 -2.40 -13.92
CA ILE A 97 0.19 -3.84 -13.67
C ILE A 97 0.70 -4.65 -14.86
N LYS A 98 0.32 -4.26 -16.08
CA LYS A 98 0.77 -4.92 -17.31
C LYS A 98 2.28 -4.80 -17.47
N ALA A 99 2.81 -3.58 -17.36
CA ALA A 99 4.25 -3.33 -17.52
C ALA A 99 5.09 -4.09 -16.48
N LEU A 100 4.65 -4.14 -15.22
CA LEU A 100 5.34 -4.91 -14.17
C LEU A 100 5.28 -6.42 -14.45
N LYS A 101 4.14 -6.94 -14.94
CA LYS A 101 4.04 -8.35 -15.36
C LYS A 101 4.99 -8.67 -16.52
N ASP A 102 5.09 -7.79 -17.52
CA ASP A 102 6.00 -7.95 -18.66
C ASP A 102 7.47 -7.93 -18.21
N LYS A 103 7.78 -7.27 -17.10
CA LYS A 103 9.10 -7.28 -16.43
C LYS A 103 9.32 -8.51 -15.52
N GLY A 104 8.34 -9.41 -15.41
CA GLY A 104 8.43 -10.66 -14.65
C GLY A 104 7.93 -10.59 -13.21
N TYR A 105 7.38 -9.47 -12.75
CA TYR A 105 6.76 -9.38 -11.43
C TYR A 105 5.48 -10.21 -11.36
N LYS A 106 5.27 -10.83 -10.20
CA LYS A 106 4.03 -11.54 -9.87
C LYS A 106 3.26 -10.75 -8.83
N PHE A 107 1.96 -10.66 -9.01
CA PHE A 107 1.07 -9.96 -8.09
C PHE A 107 0.47 -10.92 -7.07
N GLY A 108 0.42 -10.50 -5.83
CA GLY A 108 -0.21 -11.23 -4.74
C GLY A 108 -0.94 -10.27 -3.79
N SER A 109 -1.83 -10.82 -2.97
CA SER A 109 -2.47 -10.07 -1.90
C SER A 109 -1.51 -9.89 -0.73
N LEU A 110 -1.56 -8.73 -0.07
CA LEU A 110 -0.91 -8.54 1.22
C LEU A 110 -1.55 -9.48 2.25
N SER A 111 -0.73 -10.12 3.05
CA SER A 111 -1.18 -11.03 4.11
C SER A 111 -0.06 -11.24 5.12
N GLN A 112 -0.37 -11.78 6.29
CA GLN A 112 0.63 -12.15 7.30
C GLN A 112 1.64 -13.22 6.83
N LYS A 113 1.41 -13.85 5.67
CA LYS A 113 2.31 -14.88 5.11
C LYS A 113 3.51 -14.30 4.36
N ILE A 114 3.52 -13.01 4.11
CA ILE A 114 4.61 -12.32 3.42
C ILE A 114 5.33 -11.40 4.40
N LYS A 115 6.62 -11.15 4.15
CA LYS A 115 7.38 -10.21 4.95
C LYS A 115 6.80 -8.80 4.77
N PRO A 116 6.36 -8.13 5.84
CA PRO A 116 5.81 -6.79 5.71
C PRO A 116 6.90 -5.76 5.38
N VAL A 117 6.51 -4.72 4.66
CA VAL A 117 7.27 -3.48 4.54
C VAL A 117 6.85 -2.59 5.70
N GLN A 118 7.80 -2.13 6.49
CA GLN A 118 7.59 -1.34 7.71
C GLN A 118 8.68 -0.27 7.80
N PHE A 119 8.29 0.98 8.11
CA PHE A 119 9.23 2.10 8.33
C PHE A 119 9.85 2.08 9.71
#